data_f56ddc7e174ac51f1b6da44c16311051
#
_entry.id   f56ddc7e174ac51f1b6da44c16311051
#
_cell.length_a   1.000
_cell.length_b   1.000
_cell.length_c   1.000
_cell.angle_alpha   90.00
_cell.angle_beta   90.00
_cell.angle_gamma   90.00
#
_symmetry.space_group_name_H-M   'P 1'
#
loop_
_entity.id
_entity.type
_entity.pdbx_description
1 polymer ?
#
loop_
_entity_poly.entity_id
_entity_poly.type
_entity_poly.pdbx_seq_one_letter_code
_entity_poly.pdbx_strand_id
1 'polypeptide(L)'
;AAYLASRIGALGIGPLMDLIGNVPGKVSSFGFKLMSGARALTKWGDFVANLDDEDFVRSFDAVNTWVNDLIPYPKEAFKQMVREVVSGNRLIVGGLSFGDKPCDLGAVTQPILAFAGKSDNIATPQATEAIVDLVASSDKTLVPVSGGHVGVVAGSAAPRELRHPPGGAAPT
;
A
#
# COMPACT_ATOMS: atom_id res chain seq x y z
N ALA A 1 -1.70 -12.79 -4.55
CA ALA A 1 -0.84 -11.67 -4.96
C ALA A 1 0.61 -12.13 -5.21
N ALA A 2 1.30 -12.75 -4.25
CA ALA A 2 2.70 -13.20 -4.39
C ALA A 2 2.94 -14.14 -5.60
N TYR A 3 2.03 -15.07 -5.89
CA TYR A 3 2.15 -15.98 -7.03
C TYR A 3 2.03 -15.24 -8.38
N LEU A 4 1.15 -14.25 -8.48
CA LEU A 4 1.02 -13.44 -9.69
C LEU A 4 2.26 -12.55 -9.90
N ALA A 5 2.76 -11.97 -8.82
CA ALA A 5 3.96 -11.13 -8.82
C ALA A 5 5.21 -11.90 -9.25
N SER A 6 5.39 -13.15 -8.78
CA SER A 6 6.51 -13.99 -9.18
C SER A 6 6.45 -14.36 -10.67
N ARG A 7 5.26 -14.57 -11.23
CA ARG A 7 5.08 -14.83 -12.65
C ARG A 7 5.31 -13.61 -13.53
N ILE A 8 4.84 -12.43 -13.10
CA ILE A 8 5.09 -11.17 -13.81
C ILE A 8 6.60 -10.85 -13.83
N GLY A 9 7.30 -11.08 -12.71
CA GLY A 9 8.74 -10.94 -12.64
C GLY A 9 9.50 -11.91 -13.54
N ALA A 10 9.05 -13.17 -13.60
CA ALA A 10 9.66 -14.21 -14.42
C ALA A 10 9.43 -14.03 -15.94
N LEU A 11 8.31 -13.41 -16.34
CA LEU A 11 8.00 -13.12 -17.74
C LEU A 11 8.79 -11.92 -18.31
N GLY A 12 9.58 -11.24 -17.47
CA GLY A 12 10.41 -10.11 -17.92
C GLY A 12 9.58 -8.96 -18.47
N ILE A 13 8.90 -8.20 -17.59
CA ILE A 13 8.17 -6.99 -18.02
C ILE A 13 9.07 -5.91 -18.61
N GLY A 14 10.40 -6.07 -18.49
CA GLY A 14 11.38 -5.14 -19.06
C GLY A 14 11.12 -4.80 -20.52
N PRO A 15 11.13 -5.77 -21.45
CA PRO A 15 10.89 -5.52 -22.87
C PRO A 15 9.54 -4.88 -23.16
N LEU A 16 8.49 -5.27 -22.43
CA LEU A 16 7.17 -4.67 -22.58
C LEU A 16 7.18 -3.20 -22.14
N MET A 17 7.84 -2.89 -21.04
CA MET A 17 7.98 -1.51 -20.57
C MET A 17 8.87 -0.68 -21.49
N ASP A 18 9.87 -1.28 -22.13
CA ASP A 18 10.71 -0.59 -23.10
C ASP A 18 9.92 -0.18 -24.35
N LEU A 19 8.92 -0.96 -24.72
CA LEU A 19 8.00 -0.67 -25.82
C LEU A 19 6.94 0.38 -25.45
N ILE A 20 6.34 0.27 -24.26
CA ILE A 20 5.21 1.11 -23.82
C ILE A 20 5.69 2.46 -23.26
N GLY A 21 6.89 2.52 -22.68
CA GLY A 21 7.37 3.69 -21.97
C GLY A 21 6.82 3.76 -20.54
N ASN A 22 6.48 4.97 -20.07
CA ASN A 22 5.87 5.15 -18.75
C ASN A 22 4.53 4.43 -18.64
N VAL A 23 4.25 3.83 -17.47
CA VAL A 23 2.96 3.16 -17.24
C VAL A 23 1.87 4.21 -17.12
N PRO A 24 0.89 4.25 -18.03
CA PRO A 24 -0.18 5.24 -17.95
C PRO A 24 -0.95 5.16 -16.63
N GLY A 25 -1.34 6.30 -16.07
CA GLY A 25 -2.08 6.35 -14.80
C GLY A 25 -3.35 5.49 -14.81
N LYS A 26 -4.06 5.44 -15.93
CA LYS A 26 -5.25 4.57 -16.12
C LYS A 26 -4.91 3.08 -15.97
N VAL A 27 -3.74 2.64 -16.43
CA VAL A 27 -3.28 1.25 -16.28
C VAL A 27 -2.97 0.96 -14.80
N SER A 28 -2.31 1.89 -14.12
CA SER A 28 -2.06 1.80 -12.67
C SER A 28 -3.37 1.75 -11.89
N SER A 29 -4.33 2.63 -12.20
CA SER A 29 -5.66 2.64 -11.58
C SER A 29 -6.40 1.31 -11.78
N PHE A 30 -6.33 0.74 -12.98
CA PHE A 30 -6.92 -0.57 -13.27
C PHE A 30 -6.25 -1.68 -12.45
N GLY A 31 -4.91 -1.66 -12.35
CA GLY A 31 -4.15 -2.60 -11.51
C GLY A 31 -4.59 -2.56 -10.04
N PHE A 32 -4.72 -1.38 -9.46
CA PHE A 32 -5.21 -1.22 -8.08
C PHE A 32 -6.66 -1.72 -7.91
N LYS A 33 -7.54 -1.48 -8.88
CA LYS A 33 -8.90 -2.02 -8.87
C LYS A 33 -8.93 -3.55 -8.89
N LEU A 34 -8.06 -4.18 -9.67
CA LEU A 34 -7.92 -5.64 -9.68
C LEU A 34 -7.42 -6.18 -8.33
N MET A 35 -6.45 -5.51 -7.70
CA MET A 35 -5.94 -5.89 -6.38
C MET A 35 -6.99 -5.72 -5.28
N SER A 36 -7.95 -4.82 -5.44
CA SER A 36 -9.06 -4.63 -4.50
C SER A 36 -10.06 -5.79 -4.48
N GLY A 37 -10.01 -6.70 -5.47
CA GLY A 37 -10.80 -7.92 -5.52
C GLY A 37 -12.32 -7.69 -5.46
N ALA A 38 -13.03 -8.51 -4.68
CA ALA A 38 -14.49 -8.44 -4.55
C ALA A 38 -15.00 -7.08 -4.04
N ARG A 39 -14.20 -6.33 -3.28
CA ARG A 39 -14.58 -4.98 -2.81
C ARG A 39 -14.78 -3.98 -3.95
N ALA A 40 -14.12 -4.16 -5.08
CA ALA A 40 -14.35 -3.33 -6.26
C ALA A 40 -15.80 -3.48 -6.80
N LEU A 41 -16.42 -4.63 -6.57
CA LEU A 41 -17.79 -4.91 -6.99
C LEU A 41 -18.83 -4.42 -5.96
N THR A 42 -18.54 -4.60 -4.65
CA THR A 42 -19.48 -4.26 -3.57
C THR A 42 -19.51 -2.77 -3.25
N LYS A 43 -18.44 -2.01 -3.57
CA LYS A 43 -18.33 -0.58 -3.23
C LYS A 43 -19.52 0.27 -3.73
N TRP A 44 -20.10 -0.10 -4.86
CA TRP A 44 -21.24 0.63 -5.42
C TRP A 44 -22.55 0.32 -4.68
N GLY A 45 -22.68 -0.92 -4.17
CA GLY A 45 -23.75 -1.27 -3.25
C GLY A 45 -23.68 -0.48 -1.95
N ASP A 46 -22.50 -0.40 -1.36
CA ASP A 46 -22.24 0.40 -0.16
C ASP A 46 -22.53 1.89 -0.42
N PHE A 47 -22.14 2.40 -1.60
CA PHE A 47 -22.43 3.79 -1.98
C PHE A 47 -23.95 4.06 -2.03
N VAL A 48 -24.70 3.20 -2.71
CA VAL A 48 -26.16 3.36 -2.81
C VAL A 48 -26.84 3.22 -1.44
N ALA A 49 -26.35 2.33 -0.59
CA ALA A 49 -26.90 2.13 0.75
C ALA A 49 -26.63 3.30 1.72
N ASN A 50 -25.69 4.19 1.41
CA ASN A 50 -25.30 5.31 2.25
C ASN A 50 -25.44 6.67 1.54
N LEU A 51 -26.33 6.79 0.57
CA LEU A 51 -26.55 8.04 -0.18
C LEU A 51 -27.03 9.20 0.70
N ASP A 52 -27.70 8.89 1.82
CA ASP A 52 -28.22 9.89 2.77
C ASP A 52 -27.12 10.39 3.74
N ASP A 53 -25.94 9.76 3.75
CA ASP A 53 -24.78 10.20 4.54
C ASP A 53 -23.85 11.07 3.67
N GLU A 54 -23.97 12.38 3.82
CA GLU A 54 -23.18 13.35 3.05
C GLU A 54 -21.65 13.19 3.26
N ASP A 55 -21.22 12.84 4.46
CA ASP A 55 -19.79 12.67 4.77
C ASP A 55 -19.25 11.40 4.12
N PHE A 56 -20.05 10.33 4.09
CA PHE A 56 -19.72 9.11 3.37
C PHE A 56 -19.63 9.39 1.86
N VAL A 57 -20.64 10.05 1.27
CA VAL A 57 -20.67 10.37 -0.17
C VAL A 57 -19.46 11.21 -0.56
N ARG A 58 -19.13 12.24 0.23
CA ARG A 58 -17.98 13.12 0.00
C ARG A 58 -16.65 12.36 0.05
N SER A 59 -16.47 11.50 1.06
CA SER A 59 -15.28 10.66 1.22
C SER A 59 -15.16 9.64 0.09
N PHE A 60 -16.26 9.03 -0.31
CA PHE A 60 -16.31 8.08 -1.43
C PHE A 60 -15.88 8.74 -2.75
N ASP A 61 -16.42 9.92 -3.04
CA ASP A 61 -16.09 10.67 -4.26
C ASP A 61 -14.62 11.10 -4.28
N ALA A 62 -14.11 11.63 -3.17
CA ALA A 62 -12.72 12.02 -3.04
C ALA A 62 -11.75 10.84 -3.29
N VAL A 63 -11.98 9.69 -2.66
CA VAL A 63 -11.17 8.49 -2.87
C VAL A 63 -11.30 7.96 -4.29
N ASN A 64 -12.51 7.94 -4.85
CA ASN A 64 -12.76 7.46 -6.20
C ASN A 64 -12.09 8.36 -7.25
N THR A 65 -12.15 9.67 -7.07
CA THR A 65 -11.45 10.66 -7.92
C THR A 65 -9.94 10.46 -7.84
N TRP A 66 -9.37 10.39 -6.63
CA TRP A 66 -7.94 10.19 -6.43
C TRP A 66 -7.42 8.90 -7.09
N VAL A 67 -8.12 7.77 -6.94
CA VAL A 67 -7.72 6.50 -7.57
C VAL A 67 -7.81 6.55 -9.09
N ASN A 68 -8.71 7.37 -9.66
CA ASN A 68 -8.86 7.49 -11.10
C ASN A 68 -7.91 8.52 -11.74
N ASP A 69 -7.34 9.41 -10.94
CA ASP A 69 -6.45 10.50 -11.39
C ASP A 69 -4.97 10.21 -11.08
N LEU A 70 -4.56 8.96 -11.19
CA LEU A 70 -3.17 8.58 -10.99
C LEU A 70 -2.29 9.10 -12.13
N ILE A 71 -1.17 9.73 -11.77
CA ILE A 71 -0.16 10.16 -12.73
C ILE A 71 0.55 8.96 -13.38
N PRO A 72 1.12 9.12 -14.58
CA PRO A 72 1.92 8.06 -15.20
C PRO A 72 3.11 7.67 -14.32
N TYR A 73 3.32 6.37 -14.14
CA TYR A 73 4.45 5.85 -13.38
C TYR A 73 5.70 5.81 -14.27
N PRO A 74 6.82 6.44 -13.87
CA PRO A 74 8.05 6.43 -14.66
C PRO A 74 8.54 5.00 -14.92
N LYS A 75 8.86 4.69 -16.16
CA LYS A 75 9.22 3.36 -16.64
C LYS A 75 10.32 2.70 -15.80
N GLU A 76 11.44 3.39 -15.61
CA GLU A 76 12.58 2.81 -14.91
C GLU A 76 12.31 2.60 -13.41
N ALA A 77 11.58 3.53 -12.78
CA ALA A 77 11.16 3.36 -11.40
C ALA A 77 10.20 2.18 -11.24
N PHE A 78 9.28 1.99 -12.19
CA PHE A 78 8.37 0.84 -12.19
C PHE A 78 9.14 -0.48 -12.38
N LYS A 79 10.07 -0.55 -13.33
CA LYS A 79 10.93 -1.72 -13.55
C LYS A 79 11.74 -2.05 -12.29
N GLN A 80 12.33 -1.05 -11.65
CA GLN A 80 13.09 -1.22 -10.42
C GLN A 80 12.19 -1.73 -9.29
N MET A 81 11.03 -1.11 -9.06
CA MET A 81 10.08 -1.55 -8.04
C MET A 81 9.68 -3.01 -8.23
N VAL A 82 9.32 -3.41 -9.45
CA VAL A 82 8.91 -4.79 -9.72
C VAL A 82 10.06 -5.76 -9.53
N ARG A 83 11.25 -5.44 -10.01
CA ARG A 83 12.43 -6.32 -9.90
C ARG A 83 12.93 -6.43 -8.47
N GLU A 84 13.10 -5.31 -7.77
CA GLU A 84 13.77 -5.30 -6.47
C GLU A 84 12.81 -5.57 -5.32
N VAL A 85 11.62 -4.96 -5.34
CA VAL A 85 10.67 -5.04 -4.23
C VAL A 85 9.70 -6.19 -4.41
N VAL A 86 9.01 -6.26 -5.57
CA VAL A 86 7.94 -7.26 -5.76
C VAL A 86 8.48 -8.66 -6.00
N SER A 87 9.45 -8.80 -6.92
CA SER A 87 10.00 -10.11 -7.29
C SER A 87 11.19 -10.50 -6.42
N GLY A 88 12.08 -9.56 -6.16
CA GLY A 88 13.30 -9.79 -5.39
C GLY A 88 13.09 -9.76 -3.87
N ASN A 89 11.99 -9.19 -3.40
CA ASN A 89 11.69 -8.99 -1.96
C ASN A 89 12.87 -8.36 -1.18
N ARG A 90 13.68 -7.54 -1.86
CA ARG A 90 14.96 -7.05 -1.34
C ARG A 90 14.81 -6.10 -0.15
N LEU A 91 13.63 -5.57 0.08
CA LEU A 91 13.36 -4.80 1.29
C LEU A 91 13.44 -5.70 2.54
N ILE A 92 13.01 -6.95 2.42
CA ILE A 92 12.99 -7.94 3.52
C ILE A 92 14.28 -8.75 3.56
N VAL A 93 14.72 -9.27 2.40
CA VAL A 93 15.90 -10.15 2.35
C VAL A 93 17.23 -9.38 2.30
N GLY A 94 17.17 -8.05 2.15
CA GLY A 94 18.32 -7.19 2.03
C GLY A 94 18.84 -7.02 0.59
N GLY A 95 19.77 -6.10 0.42
CA GLY A 95 20.40 -5.80 -0.87
C GLY A 95 19.62 -4.84 -1.76
N LEU A 96 18.60 -4.16 -1.22
CA LEU A 96 17.97 -3.04 -1.92
C LEU A 96 18.95 -1.85 -2.00
N SER A 97 19.01 -1.21 -3.16
CA SER A 97 19.82 0.00 -3.35
C SER A 97 19.13 0.97 -4.32
N PHE A 98 19.42 2.26 -4.13
CA PHE A 98 19.03 3.34 -5.04
C PHE A 98 20.28 4.03 -5.56
N GLY A 99 20.67 3.72 -6.80
CA GLY A 99 22.00 4.03 -7.31
C GLY A 99 23.05 3.33 -6.44
N ASP A 100 24.05 4.07 -5.97
CA ASP A 100 25.13 3.55 -5.12
C ASP A 100 24.79 3.53 -3.62
N LYS A 101 23.57 3.94 -3.24
CA LYS A 101 23.17 4.04 -1.84
C LYS A 101 22.40 2.79 -1.41
N PRO A 102 22.92 2.00 -0.48
CA PRO A 102 22.17 0.89 0.09
C PRO A 102 20.98 1.39 0.90
N CYS A 103 19.87 0.66 0.81
CA CYS A 103 18.66 0.87 1.61
C CYS A 103 18.52 -0.32 2.57
N ASP A 104 18.82 -0.08 3.83
CA ASP A 104 18.78 -1.09 4.88
C ASP A 104 17.81 -0.65 5.97
N LEU A 105 16.77 -1.45 6.21
CA LEU A 105 15.81 -1.21 7.30
C LEU A 105 16.50 -1.31 8.67
N GLY A 106 17.54 -2.10 8.80
CA GLY A 106 18.35 -2.18 10.02
C GLY A 106 19.09 -0.87 10.38
N ALA A 107 19.16 0.09 9.46
CA ALA A 107 19.68 1.43 9.77
C ALA A 107 18.66 2.38 10.40
N VAL A 108 17.38 2.00 10.45
CA VAL A 108 16.29 2.81 11.02
C VAL A 108 16.26 2.63 12.54
N THR A 109 16.70 3.64 13.27
CA THR A 109 16.78 3.65 14.74
C THR A 109 15.77 4.57 15.42
N GLN A 110 15.06 5.39 14.64
CA GLN A 110 14.04 6.31 15.14
C GLN A 110 12.83 5.55 15.71
N PRO A 111 12.06 6.13 16.64
CA PRO A 111 10.79 5.57 17.08
C PRO A 111 9.86 5.27 15.91
N ILE A 112 9.25 4.10 15.91
CA ILE A 112 8.34 3.64 14.85
C ILE A 112 6.95 3.39 15.41
N LEU A 113 5.97 4.07 14.85
CA LEU A 113 4.56 3.78 15.03
C LEU A 113 3.98 3.36 13.68
N ALA A 114 3.62 2.10 13.56
CA ALA A 114 3.07 1.51 12.35
C ALA A 114 1.59 1.17 12.53
N PHE A 115 0.78 1.46 11.53
CA PHE A 115 -0.63 1.07 11.48
C PHE A 115 -0.85 0.04 10.39
N ALA A 116 -1.55 -1.05 10.72
CA ALA A 116 -1.90 -2.11 9.79
C ALA A 116 -3.41 -2.27 9.67
N GLY A 117 -3.96 -2.12 8.48
CA GLY A 117 -5.38 -2.34 8.23
C GLY A 117 -5.74 -3.83 8.31
N LYS A 118 -6.64 -4.21 9.23
CA LYS A 118 -7.03 -5.61 9.47
C LYS A 118 -7.55 -6.32 8.22
N SER A 119 -8.10 -5.58 7.27
CA SER A 119 -8.60 -6.11 5.99
C SER A 119 -7.83 -5.57 4.78
N ASP A 120 -6.57 -5.15 4.99
CA ASP A 120 -5.70 -4.70 3.91
C ASP A 120 -5.14 -5.91 3.15
N ASN A 121 -5.48 -5.99 1.86
CA ASN A 121 -5.02 -7.04 0.97
C ASN A 121 -3.81 -6.63 0.10
N ILE A 122 -3.37 -5.37 0.23
CA ILE A 122 -2.23 -4.80 -0.52
C ILE A 122 -1.01 -4.77 0.39
N ALA A 123 -1.06 -3.98 1.47
CA ALA A 123 -0.09 -3.98 2.54
C ALA A 123 -0.68 -4.77 3.72
N THR A 124 -0.56 -6.08 3.67
CA THR A 124 -1.17 -6.96 4.68
C THR A 124 -0.59 -6.70 6.07
N PRO A 125 -1.33 -6.98 7.16
CA PRO A 125 -0.79 -6.88 8.51
C PRO A 125 0.56 -7.59 8.68
N GLN A 126 0.71 -8.78 8.10
CA GLN A 126 1.95 -9.56 8.13
C GLN A 126 3.11 -8.85 7.42
N ALA A 127 2.84 -8.16 6.30
CA ALA A 127 3.87 -7.39 5.60
C ALA A 127 4.32 -6.18 6.43
N THR A 128 3.40 -5.52 7.13
CA THR A 128 3.71 -4.39 8.02
C THR A 128 4.51 -4.86 9.24
N GLU A 129 4.12 -5.98 9.85
CA GLU A 129 4.84 -6.62 10.95
C GLU A 129 6.28 -6.96 10.57
N ALA A 130 6.49 -7.59 9.41
CA ALA A 130 7.82 -7.94 8.92
C ALA A 130 8.74 -6.72 8.78
N ILE A 131 8.21 -5.55 8.37
CA ILE A 131 9.00 -4.31 8.29
C ILE A 131 9.34 -3.79 9.68
N VAL A 132 8.37 -3.80 10.61
CA VAL A 132 8.59 -3.37 11.99
C VAL A 132 9.64 -4.23 12.68
N ASP A 133 9.66 -5.54 12.40
CA ASP A 133 10.65 -6.46 12.96
C ASP A 133 12.08 -6.18 12.48
N LEU A 134 12.22 -5.75 11.23
CA LEU A 134 13.52 -5.53 10.58
C LEU A 134 14.19 -4.21 10.97
N VAL A 135 13.45 -3.20 11.41
CA VAL A 135 14.04 -1.92 11.84
C VAL A 135 14.79 -2.07 13.16
N ALA A 136 15.92 -1.36 13.32
CA ALA A 136 16.75 -1.41 14.52
C ALA A 136 16.26 -0.50 15.66
N SER A 137 15.10 0.15 15.50
CA SER A 137 14.51 0.97 16.57
C SER A 137 14.27 0.13 17.82
N SER A 138 14.57 0.70 18.99
CA SER A 138 14.19 0.15 20.30
C SER A 138 12.77 0.51 20.72
N ASP A 139 12.17 1.49 20.07
CA ASP A 139 10.79 1.96 20.32
C ASP A 139 9.95 1.68 19.07
N LYS A 140 9.26 0.54 19.09
CA LYS A 140 8.45 0.06 17.96
C LYS A 140 7.05 -0.29 18.42
N THR A 141 6.05 0.30 17.82
CA THR A 141 4.64 -0.02 18.07
C THR A 141 3.93 -0.35 16.76
N LEU A 142 3.28 -1.51 16.71
CA LEU A 142 2.40 -1.91 15.62
C LEU A 142 0.95 -1.92 16.11
N VAL A 143 0.11 -1.14 15.47
CA VAL A 143 -1.31 -0.99 15.84
C VAL A 143 -2.20 -1.50 14.72
N PRO A 144 -2.91 -2.62 14.91
CA PRO A 144 -3.92 -3.07 13.97
C PRO A 144 -5.18 -2.21 14.07
N VAL A 145 -5.55 -1.55 12.96
CA VAL A 145 -6.72 -0.66 12.86
C VAL A 145 -7.78 -1.24 11.94
N SER A 146 -9.01 -0.74 12.09
CA SER A 146 -10.11 -1.14 11.21
C SER A 146 -9.91 -0.61 9.79
N GLY A 147 -10.33 -1.38 8.78
CA GLY A 147 -10.29 -0.97 7.39
C GLY A 147 -9.27 -1.71 6.52
N GLY A 148 -9.30 -1.36 5.24
CA GLY A 148 -8.36 -1.84 4.21
C GLY A 148 -7.31 -0.79 3.90
N HIS A 149 -6.57 -0.97 2.79
CA HIS A 149 -5.40 -0.18 2.42
C HIS A 149 -5.58 1.35 2.54
N VAL A 150 -6.57 1.89 1.85
CA VAL A 150 -6.89 3.32 1.93
C VAL A 150 -7.64 3.66 3.22
N GLY A 151 -8.42 2.69 3.73
CA GLY A 151 -9.24 2.85 4.94
C GLY A 151 -8.44 3.13 6.21
N VAL A 152 -7.18 2.71 6.27
CA VAL A 152 -6.26 3.02 7.39
C VAL A 152 -6.11 4.52 7.58
N VAL A 153 -6.11 5.31 6.49
CA VAL A 153 -5.89 6.76 6.53
C VAL A 153 -7.20 7.54 6.29
N ALA A 154 -8.01 7.10 5.33
CA ALA A 154 -9.19 7.82 4.85
C ALA A 154 -10.52 7.15 5.22
N GLY A 155 -10.51 6.07 6.00
CA GLY A 155 -11.73 5.41 6.48
C GLY A 155 -12.43 6.21 7.58
N SER A 156 -13.74 6.00 7.75
CA SER A 156 -14.54 6.69 8.77
C SER A 156 -14.05 6.44 10.21
N ALA A 157 -13.43 5.29 10.48
CA ALA A 157 -12.84 4.97 11.77
C ALA A 157 -11.43 5.54 11.97
N ALA A 158 -10.70 5.88 10.88
CA ALA A 158 -9.30 6.30 10.93
C ALA A 158 -9.05 7.50 11.86
N PRO A 159 -9.82 8.60 11.84
CA PRO A 159 -9.56 9.75 12.69
C PRO A 159 -9.60 9.41 14.19
N ARG A 160 -10.42 8.45 14.59
CA ARG A 160 -10.53 8.01 15.98
C ARG A 160 -9.45 7.00 16.35
N GLU A 161 -9.25 5.98 15.52
CA GLU A 161 -8.30 4.91 15.81
C GLU A 161 -6.84 5.38 15.72
N LEU A 162 -6.53 6.33 14.84
CA LEU A 162 -5.18 6.92 14.74
C LEU A 162 -4.86 7.87 15.89
N ARG A 163 -5.87 8.58 16.45
CA ARG A 163 -5.68 9.45 17.62
C ARG A 163 -5.71 8.70 18.95
N HIS A 164 -6.49 7.62 18.99
CA HIS A 164 -6.68 6.79 20.19
C HIS A 164 -6.54 5.32 19.80
N PRO A 165 -5.32 4.83 19.56
CA PRO A 165 -5.11 3.47 19.14
C PRO A 165 -5.63 2.47 20.18
N PRO A 166 -6.27 1.39 19.72
CA PRO A 166 -6.71 0.34 20.61
C PRO A 166 -5.49 -0.27 21.32
N GLY A 167 -5.43 -0.15 22.64
CA GLY A 167 -4.29 -0.63 23.45
C GLY A 167 -3.54 0.47 24.21
N GLY A 168 -3.95 1.73 24.10
CA GLY A 168 -3.50 2.79 25.01
C GLY A 168 -2.10 3.36 24.74
N ALA A 169 -1.50 3.08 23.60
CA ALA A 169 -0.31 3.79 23.14
C ALA A 169 -0.70 5.18 22.65
N ALA A 170 -0.83 6.14 23.57
CA ALA A 170 -0.92 7.54 23.19
C ALA A 170 0.47 7.98 22.67
N PRO A 171 0.54 8.72 21.56
CA PRO A 171 1.80 9.36 21.16
C PRO A 171 2.20 10.34 22.28
N THR A 172 3.38 10.15 22.83
CA THR A 172 4.05 11.08 23.75
C THR A 172 4.59 12.28 22.98
#